data_0b87033ba047da3398f41302eca0eeb7
#
_entry.id   0b87033ba047da3398f41302eca0eeb7
#
_cell.length_a   1.000
_cell.length_b   1.000
_cell.length_c   1.000
_cell.angle_alpha   90.00
_cell.angle_beta   90.00
_cell.angle_gamma   90.00
#
_symmetry.space_group_name_H-M   'P 1'
#
loop_
_entity.id
_entity.type
_entity.pdbx_description
1 polymer ?
#
loop_
_entity_poly.entity_id
_entity_poly.type
_entity_poly.pdbx_seq_one_letter_code
_entity_poly.pdbx_strand_id
1 'polypeptide(L)'
;MEHIRNFSIIAHIDHGKSTLSDRLIEYCGGLSKREMADQILDSMDIERERGITIKAQAVTLNYKHKDTEYQLNFIDTPGHVDFSYEVSRSLYACEGALLVVDGSQGVEAQTLANCYTAVDQNLEVLPVINKIDLPQAEPDRVKQEIEDMIGLDAIEAPMVSAKTGVGIDELLSSLVESIPSPKGNLDGPLKSLIIDSWFDSYLGVVSLIKIIDGSIQKGQKIKIFSTGQTFTVDQVGIFTPKKTEMDQLSAGQVGYMVAGIKDIYGAPVGDTIIELKDESTLPLPGFKKVLPKVFASLFTVNSDEYEKFRDALAKLTLNDSSLVYEPEVSDALGFGFRCGFLGTLHMEVIRERLERENEIELISTAPSVEYQVEKTNGEVVTCDSPSQLPPPNDIKEIREPFVQANILTPKDFVGNVITLCTEKRGMQKDMNYFGNQVSIIFEIPLAEVIIDFFDRLKSSTKGFASIEYSIQDFRCSDLTKLDVLINNSKVDALSMIIHKSFAMTRGREIAKNLQKLIPRQMFDVPIQVALGSKIISRETVKALRKNVTAKCYGGDVTRKKKLLEKQKEGKKKMKQLGKVSIPQEAFLNYFNTGD
;
A
#
# COMPACT_ATOMS: atom_id res chain seq x y z
N MET A 1 29.03 -1.99 -21.84
CA MET A 1 28.49 -1.53 -20.55
C MET A 1 28.65 -0.02 -20.34
N GLU A 2 29.73 0.61 -20.81
CA GLU A 2 29.99 2.06 -20.59
C GLU A 2 28.87 3.00 -21.05
N HIS A 3 28.08 2.59 -22.04
CA HIS A 3 26.97 3.36 -22.59
C HIS A 3 25.59 2.95 -22.04
N ILE A 4 25.54 2.15 -20.95
CA ILE A 4 24.30 1.80 -20.27
C ILE A 4 24.13 2.67 -19.04
N ARG A 5 22.92 3.16 -18.77
CA ARG A 5 22.53 3.86 -17.56
C ARG A 5 21.25 3.25 -16.99
N ASN A 6 21.35 2.63 -15.82
CA ASN A 6 20.19 2.11 -15.11
C ASN A 6 19.85 3.05 -13.97
N PHE A 7 18.66 3.61 -13.98
CA PHE A 7 18.23 4.56 -12.97
C PHE A 7 16.75 4.42 -12.65
N SER A 8 16.39 4.89 -11.47
CA SER A 8 15.00 4.97 -11.02
C SER A 8 14.59 6.43 -10.89
N ILE A 9 13.29 6.69 -10.98
CA ILE A 9 12.73 8.01 -10.67
C ILE A 9 12.02 7.91 -9.34
N ILE A 10 12.52 8.60 -8.33
CA ILE A 10 11.97 8.69 -6.99
C ILE A 10 11.41 10.09 -6.74
N ALA A 11 10.22 10.16 -6.17
CA ALA A 11 9.54 11.41 -5.92
C ALA A 11 8.49 11.26 -4.82
N HIS A 12 8.10 12.37 -4.23
CA HIS A 12 6.85 12.42 -3.46
C HIS A 12 5.63 12.33 -4.38
N ILE A 13 4.48 11.98 -3.82
CA ILE A 13 3.20 11.97 -4.54
C ILE A 13 2.95 13.39 -5.10
N ASP A 14 2.42 13.47 -6.31
CA ASP A 14 2.13 14.72 -7.02
C ASP A 14 3.33 15.61 -7.39
N HIS A 15 4.59 15.20 -7.15
CA HIS A 15 5.77 15.96 -7.63
C HIS A 15 6.01 15.83 -9.15
N GLY A 16 5.18 15.03 -9.84
CA GLY A 16 5.17 14.91 -11.30
C GLY A 16 6.07 13.82 -11.86
N LYS A 17 6.29 12.74 -11.09
CA LYS A 17 7.06 11.56 -11.49
C LYS A 17 6.56 10.95 -12.79
N SER A 18 5.27 10.53 -12.88
CA SER A 18 4.70 9.87 -14.06
C SER A 18 4.69 10.80 -15.28
N THR A 19 4.46 12.11 -15.08
CA THR A 19 4.55 13.12 -16.14
C THR A 19 5.98 13.26 -16.67
N LEU A 20 6.99 13.18 -15.79
CA LEU A 20 8.38 13.21 -16.20
C LEU A 20 8.76 11.93 -16.96
N SER A 21 8.31 10.77 -16.49
CA SER A 21 8.48 9.46 -17.16
C SER A 21 7.93 9.50 -18.60
N ASP A 22 6.71 9.99 -18.78
CA ASP A 22 6.08 10.16 -20.09
C ASP A 22 6.91 11.08 -21.00
N ARG A 23 7.41 12.18 -20.42
CA ARG A 23 8.21 13.16 -21.17
C ARG A 23 9.56 12.59 -21.63
N LEU A 24 10.22 11.79 -20.78
CA LEU A 24 11.46 11.08 -21.16
C LEU A 24 11.21 10.07 -22.29
N ILE A 25 10.11 9.32 -22.21
CA ILE A 25 9.71 8.37 -23.29
C ILE A 25 9.46 9.11 -24.61
N GLU A 26 8.73 10.23 -24.56
CA GLU A 26 8.45 11.04 -25.75
C GLU A 26 9.75 11.62 -26.36
N TYR A 27 10.59 12.21 -25.50
CA TYR A 27 11.83 12.87 -25.96
C TYR A 27 12.81 11.89 -26.61
N CYS A 28 12.97 10.71 -26.02
CA CYS A 28 13.83 9.65 -26.56
C CYS A 28 13.19 8.87 -27.71
N GLY A 29 11.97 9.22 -28.14
CA GLY A 29 11.30 8.58 -29.27
C GLY A 29 10.83 7.15 -29.00
N GLY A 30 10.62 6.77 -27.73
CA GLY A 30 10.13 5.45 -27.34
C GLY A 30 8.72 5.13 -27.85
N LEU A 31 7.89 6.17 -28.07
CA LEU A 31 6.57 6.09 -28.68
C LEU A 31 6.36 7.24 -29.66
N SER A 32 5.55 7.00 -30.68
CA SER A 32 5.12 8.07 -31.58
C SER A 32 4.10 9.00 -30.88
N LYS A 33 4.04 10.28 -31.29
CA LYS A 33 3.06 11.25 -30.73
C LYS A 33 1.60 10.80 -30.79
N ARG A 34 1.25 9.86 -31.68
CA ARG A 34 -0.11 9.30 -31.80
C ARG A 34 -0.38 8.16 -30.82
N GLU A 35 0.66 7.52 -30.32
CA GLU A 35 0.59 6.44 -29.35
C GLU A 35 0.77 6.93 -27.90
N MET A 36 1.19 8.21 -27.75
CA MET A 36 1.32 8.85 -26.45
C MET A 36 -0.08 9.01 -25.81
N ALA A 37 -0.22 8.50 -24.61
CA ALA A 37 -1.33 8.75 -23.70
C ALA A 37 -0.76 9.32 -22.41
N ASP A 38 -1.59 9.93 -21.58
CA ASP A 38 -1.16 10.34 -20.26
C ASP A 38 -0.89 9.12 -19.39
N GLN A 39 0.19 9.16 -18.60
CA GLN A 39 0.59 8.09 -17.68
C GLN A 39 0.74 6.71 -18.37
N ILE A 40 1.60 6.66 -19.38
CA ILE A 40 1.80 5.46 -20.23
C ILE A 40 2.25 4.25 -19.41
N LEU A 41 3.07 4.49 -18.39
CA LEU A 41 3.60 3.43 -17.52
C LEU A 41 2.60 2.99 -16.46
N ASP A 42 1.64 3.83 -16.10
CA ASP A 42 0.57 3.45 -15.18
C ASP A 42 -0.43 2.54 -15.91
N SER A 43 -0.15 1.24 -15.91
CA SER A 43 -0.87 0.23 -16.70
C SER A 43 -2.24 -0.14 -16.15
N MET A 44 -2.45 0.07 -14.84
CA MET A 44 -3.71 -0.21 -14.17
C MET A 44 -4.64 1.01 -14.18
N ASP A 45 -5.95 0.78 -14.38
CA ASP A 45 -6.93 1.86 -14.31
C ASP A 45 -6.94 2.55 -12.94
N ILE A 46 -6.69 1.79 -11.87
CA ILE A 46 -6.59 2.30 -10.49
C ILE A 46 -5.41 3.28 -10.35
N GLU A 47 -4.28 3.01 -10.98
CA GLU A 47 -3.12 3.92 -10.97
C GLU A 47 -3.48 5.27 -11.59
N ARG A 48 -4.14 5.25 -12.75
CA ARG A 48 -4.56 6.46 -13.47
C ARG A 48 -5.64 7.24 -12.73
N GLU A 49 -6.63 6.55 -12.16
CA GLU A 49 -7.71 7.19 -11.41
C GLU A 49 -7.22 7.86 -10.12
N ARG A 50 -6.26 7.22 -9.42
CA ARG A 50 -5.70 7.71 -8.16
C ARG A 50 -4.49 8.64 -8.36
N GLY A 51 -3.92 8.69 -9.56
CA GLY A 51 -2.73 9.47 -9.87
C GLY A 51 -1.47 8.96 -9.16
N ILE A 52 -1.39 7.67 -8.84
CA ILE A 52 -0.27 7.05 -8.13
C ILE A 52 0.23 5.82 -8.88
N THR A 53 1.54 5.64 -8.96
CA THR A 53 2.14 4.39 -9.41
C THR A 53 2.08 3.36 -8.29
N ILE A 54 1.55 2.18 -8.56
CA ILE A 54 1.43 1.07 -7.61
C ILE A 54 2.52 0.04 -7.88
N LYS A 55 2.73 -0.34 -9.15
CA LYS A 55 3.70 -1.34 -9.56
C LYS A 55 4.83 -0.72 -10.36
N ALA A 56 6.07 -1.08 -10.02
CA ALA A 56 7.24 -0.64 -10.76
C ALA A 56 7.23 -1.17 -12.19
N GLN A 57 7.56 -0.30 -13.14
CA GLN A 57 7.69 -0.66 -14.56
C GLN A 57 9.06 -0.25 -15.09
N ALA A 58 9.66 -1.14 -15.89
CA ALA A 58 10.96 -0.89 -16.50
C ALA A 58 10.78 -0.50 -17.98
N VAL A 59 11.55 0.49 -18.43
CA VAL A 59 11.57 0.93 -19.83
C VAL A 59 13.01 1.14 -20.27
N THR A 60 13.32 0.70 -21.48
CA THR A 60 14.59 0.91 -22.15
C THR A 60 14.41 1.92 -23.26
N LEU A 61 15.21 2.99 -23.24
CA LEU A 61 15.20 4.07 -24.23
C LEU A 61 16.60 4.27 -24.79
N ASN A 62 16.70 4.75 -26.03
CA ASN A 62 17.96 5.16 -26.63
C ASN A 62 18.06 6.68 -26.62
N TYR A 63 19.18 7.20 -26.16
CA TYR A 63 19.48 8.62 -26.12
C TYR A 63 20.85 8.91 -26.70
N LYS A 64 20.94 9.87 -27.62
CA LYS A 64 22.19 10.29 -28.23
C LYS A 64 22.71 11.53 -27.52
N HIS A 65 23.82 11.39 -26.77
CA HIS A 65 24.53 12.48 -26.16
C HIS A 65 25.85 12.73 -26.91
N LYS A 66 26.03 13.95 -27.43
CA LYS A 66 27.15 14.29 -28.31
C LYS A 66 27.18 13.30 -29.49
N ASP A 67 28.21 12.51 -29.67
CA ASP A 67 28.31 11.49 -30.76
C ASP A 67 28.15 10.06 -30.28
N THR A 68 27.76 9.87 -29.02
CA THR A 68 27.63 8.55 -28.40
C THR A 68 26.16 8.20 -28.15
N GLU A 69 25.77 7.00 -28.51
CA GLU A 69 24.45 6.45 -28.23
C GLU A 69 24.46 5.74 -26.88
N TYR A 70 23.53 6.11 -26.01
CA TYR A 70 23.33 5.52 -24.69
C TYR A 70 22.04 4.74 -24.61
N GLN A 71 22.09 3.58 -23.95
CA GLN A 71 20.92 2.82 -23.56
C GLN A 71 20.53 3.24 -22.13
N LEU A 72 19.36 3.84 -22.00
CA LEU A 72 18.79 4.30 -20.74
C LEU A 72 17.74 3.29 -20.29
N ASN A 73 18.01 2.56 -19.23
CA ASN A 73 17.03 1.69 -18.60
C ASN A 73 16.51 2.41 -17.36
N PHE A 74 15.28 2.89 -17.40
CA PHE A 74 14.70 3.48 -16.21
C PHE A 74 13.57 2.62 -15.64
N ILE A 75 13.48 2.62 -14.33
CA ILE A 75 12.47 1.92 -13.58
C ILE A 75 11.61 2.95 -12.87
N ASP A 76 10.35 3.05 -13.29
CA ASP A 76 9.36 3.89 -12.62
C ASP A 76 8.92 3.23 -11.33
N THR A 77 9.05 3.94 -10.20
CA THR A 77 8.80 3.37 -8.86
C THR A 77 7.60 4.03 -8.20
N PRO A 78 6.86 3.31 -7.33
CA PRO A 78 5.84 3.92 -6.49
C PRO A 78 6.41 5.06 -5.62
N GLY A 79 5.59 6.07 -5.32
CA GLY A 79 5.98 7.15 -4.42
C GLY A 79 5.51 6.99 -2.98
N HIS A 80 4.56 6.10 -2.71
CA HIS A 80 3.88 5.98 -1.41
C HIS A 80 4.60 5.02 -0.45
N VAL A 81 4.58 5.35 0.85
CA VAL A 81 5.22 4.57 1.93
C VAL A 81 4.80 3.09 1.97
N ASP A 82 3.55 2.78 1.68
CA ASP A 82 3.04 1.40 1.67
C ASP A 82 3.72 0.54 0.61
N PHE A 83 4.30 1.17 -0.43
CA PHE A 83 5.02 0.50 -1.52
C PHE A 83 6.55 0.65 -1.42
N SER A 84 7.08 1.07 -0.26
CA SER A 84 8.54 1.24 -0.05
C SER A 84 9.36 -0.01 -0.38
N TYR A 85 8.75 -1.19 -0.27
CA TYR A 85 9.38 -2.45 -0.67
C TYR A 85 9.59 -2.56 -2.19
N GLU A 86 8.60 -2.15 -2.98
CA GLU A 86 8.71 -2.06 -4.45
C GLU A 86 9.81 -1.07 -4.86
N VAL A 87 9.86 0.09 -4.16
CA VAL A 87 10.93 1.08 -4.36
C VAL A 87 12.30 0.47 -4.10
N SER A 88 12.48 -0.17 -2.94
CA SER A 88 13.76 -0.78 -2.56
C SER A 88 14.23 -1.82 -3.57
N ARG A 89 13.34 -2.70 -4.05
CA ARG A 89 13.67 -3.72 -5.07
C ARG A 89 14.07 -3.09 -6.40
N SER A 90 13.34 -2.09 -6.84
CA SER A 90 13.60 -1.40 -8.10
C SER A 90 14.93 -0.67 -8.08
N LEU A 91 15.28 -0.05 -6.96
CA LEU A 91 16.57 0.61 -6.77
C LEU A 91 17.75 -0.37 -6.88
N TYR A 92 17.61 -1.63 -6.45
CA TYR A 92 18.64 -2.65 -6.63
C TYR A 92 18.99 -2.92 -8.10
N ALA A 93 18.09 -2.62 -9.01
CA ALA A 93 18.34 -2.74 -10.44
C ALA A 93 19.11 -1.56 -11.03
N CYS A 94 19.33 -0.51 -10.26
CA CYS A 94 19.84 0.77 -10.72
C CYS A 94 21.25 1.04 -10.20
N GLU A 95 21.98 1.93 -10.88
CA GLU A 95 23.21 2.56 -10.45
C GLU A 95 22.98 4.00 -9.99
N GLY A 96 21.81 4.58 -10.29
CA GLY A 96 21.45 5.91 -9.84
C GLY A 96 19.96 6.14 -9.71
N ALA A 97 19.59 7.28 -9.16
CA ALA A 97 18.21 7.70 -8.98
C ALA A 97 18.04 9.19 -9.30
N LEU A 98 16.97 9.56 -10.00
CA LEU A 98 16.51 10.93 -10.15
C LEU A 98 15.59 11.27 -8.98
N LEU A 99 16.01 12.19 -8.12
CA LEU A 99 15.21 12.70 -7.01
C LEU A 99 14.40 13.91 -7.48
N VAL A 100 13.13 13.69 -7.84
CA VAL A 100 12.27 14.74 -8.38
C VAL A 100 11.57 15.49 -7.26
N VAL A 101 11.82 16.80 -7.19
CA VAL A 101 11.25 17.69 -6.19
C VAL A 101 10.42 18.79 -6.88
N ASP A 102 9.22 19.04 -6.38
CA ASP A 102 8.34 20.10 -6.87
C ASP A 102 8.93 21.48 -6.50
N GLY A 103 9.15 22.35 -7.49
CA GLY A 103 9.69 23.69 -7.29
C GLY A 103 8.80 24.62 -6.47
N SER A 104 7.52 24.27 -6.28
CA SER A 104 6.57 25.05 -5.47
C SER A 104 6.41 24.51 -4.05
N GLN A 105 6.39 23.19 -3.88
CA GLN A 105 6.17 22.54 -2.58
C GLN A 105 7.50 22.34 -1.82
N GLY A 106 8.58 21.98 -2.51
CA GLY A 106 9.89 21.72 -1.90
C GLY A 106 10.03 20.27 -1.42
N VAL A 107 10.90 20.06 -0.43
CA VAL A 107 11.22 18.74 0.13
C VAL A 107 10.13 18.27 1.07
N GLU A 108 9.67 17.02 0.90
CA GLU A 108 8.66 16.39 1.74
C GLU A 108 9.17 15.07 2.37
N ALA A 109 8.43 14.50 3.34
CA ALA A 109 8.89 13.37 4.12
C ALA A 109 9.25 12.14 3.26
N GLN A 110 8.44 11.83 2.24
CA GLN A 110 8.73 10.71 1.32
C GLN A 110 9.94 11.00 0.42
N THR A 111 10.20 12.26 0.09
CA THR A 111 11.42 12.66 -0.63
C THR A 111 12.66 12.26 0.15
N LEU A 112 12.68 12.57 1.46
CA LEU A 112 13.75 12.18 2.38
C LEU A 112 13.91 10.65 2.48
N ALA A 113 12.82 9.93 2.75
CA ALA A 113 12.84 8.50 2.95
C ALA A 113 13.32 7.73 1.70
N ASN A 114 12.81 8.10 0.52
CA ASN A 114 13.21 7.48 -0.72
C ASN A 114 14.67 7.80 -1.07
N CYS A 115 15.12 9.03 -0.79
CA CYS A 115 16.51 9.41 -0.99
C CYS A 115 17.44 8.62 -0.09
N TYR A 116 17.15 8.49 1.21
CA TYR A 116 17.97 7.68 2.11
C TYR A 116 17.99 6.21 1.69
N THR A 117 16.88 5.66 1.22
CA THR A 117 16.85 4.29 0.67
C THR A 117 17.79 4.13 -0.52
N ALA A 118 17.88 5.13 -1.41
CA ALA A 118 18.80 5.12 -2.54
C ALA A 118 20.27 5.23 -2.07
N VAL A 119 20.56 6.14 -1.15
CA VAL A 119 21.91 6.34 -0.58
C VAL A 119 22.39 5.11 0.17
N ASP A 120 21.54 4.45 0.97
CA ASP A 120 21.85 3.21 1.68
C ASP A 120 22.22 2.06 0.74
N GLN A 121 21.74 2.10 -0.51
CA GLN A 121 22.10 1.16 -1.57
C GLN A 121 23.32 1.61 -2.40
N ASN A 122 23.98 2.71 -2.00
CA ASN A 122 25.12 3.31 -2.69
C ASN A 122 24.82 3.76 -4.13
N LEU A 123 23.61 4.23 -4.40
CA LEU A 123 23.22 4.81 -5.68
C LEU A 123 23.67 6.26 -5.78
N GLU A 124 24.02 6.68 -7.00
CA GLU A 124 24.20 8.10 -7.30
C GLU A 124 22.85 8.78 -7.39
N VAL A 125 22.62 9.82 -6.59
CA VAL A 125 21.34 10.54 -6.54
C VAL A 125 21.47 11.89 -7.21
N LEU A 126 20.76 12.09 -8.32
CA LEU A 126 20.70 13.35 -9.04
C LEU A 126 19.40 14.09 -8.67
N PRO A 127 19.47 15.22 -7.92
CA PRO A 127 18.29 16.03 -7.64
C PRO A 127 17.80 16.74 -8.91
N VAL A 128 16.47 16.82 -9.07
CA VAL A 128 15.81 17.45 -10.22
C VAL A 128 14.66 18.30 -9.71
N ILE A 129 14.63 19.59 -10.07
CA ILE A 129 13.56 20.50 -9.67
C ILE A 129 12.53 20.58 -10.78
N ASN A 130 11.33 20.05 -10.51
CA ASN A 130 10.24 20.00 -11.48
C ASN A 130 9.22 21.11 -11.25
N LYS A 131 8.32 21.28 -12.21
CA LYS A 131 7.21 22.25 -12.22
C LYS A 131 7.66 23.70 -12.17
N ILE A 132 8.79 24.03 -12.79
CA ILE A 132 9.29 25.43 -12.87
C ILE A 132 8.38 26.36 -13.68
N ASP A 133 7.40 25.82 -14.38
CA ASP A 133 6.36 26.56 -15.10
C ASP A 133 5.29 27.18 -14.17
N LEU A 134 5.21 26.75 -12.91
CA LEU A 134 4.25 27.28 -11.95
C LEU A 134 4.66 28.67 -11.45
N PRO A 135 3.75 29.65 -11.35
CA PRO A 135 4.06 31.02 -10.88
C PRO A 135 4.62 31.06 -9.45
N GLN A 136 4.30 30.07 -8.63
CA GLN A 136 4.77 29.95 -7.24
C GLN A 136 6.04 29.09 -7.11
N ALA A 137 6.64 28.66 -8.20
CA ALA A 137 7.88 27.89 -8.15
C ALA A 137 9.04 28.78 -7.67
N GLU A 138 9.78 28.29 -6.68
CA GLU A 138 10.96 28.95 -6.10
C GLU A 138 12.17 27.99 -6.14
N PRO A 139 12.76 27.75 -7.32
CA PRO A 139 13.83 26.75 -7.47
C PRO A 139 15.01 26.94 -6.54
N ASP A 140 15.46 28.20 -6.32
CA ASP A 140 16.62 28.49 -5.46
C ASP A 140 16.34 28.13 -3.99
N ARG A 141 15.11 28.36 -3.50
CA ARG A 141 14.67 27.92 -2.18
C ARG A 141 14.71 26.40 -2.07
N VAL A 142 14.19 25.71 -3.09
CA VAL A 142 14.13 24.24 -3.10
C VAL A 142 15.54 23.63 -3.16
N LYS A 143 16.47 24.22 -3.92
CA LYS A 143 17.88 23.82 -3.91
C LYS A 143 18.46 23.88 -2.51
N GLN A 144 18.24 24.99 -1.81
CA GLN A 144 18.71 25.16 -0.44
C GLN A 144 18.07 24.16 0.53
N GLU A 145 16.77 23.87 0.37
CA GLU A 145 16.10 22.85 1.18
C GLU A 145 16.70 21.44 0.96
N ILE A 146 17.04 21.08 -0.28
CA ILE A 146 17.70 19.81 -0.59
C ILE A 146 19.06 19.72 0.10
N GLU A 147 19.87 20.78 0.05
CA GLU A 147 21.17 20.81 0.73
C GLU A 147 21.03 20.76 2.25
N ASP A 148 20.14 21.55 2.84
CA ASP A 148 19.98 21.67 4.28
C ASP A 148 19.35 20.41 4.93
N MET A 149 18.40 19.76 4.24
CA MET A 149 17.61 18.67 4.79
C MET A 149 18.14 17.28 4.40
N ILE A 150 18.69 17.16 3.19
CA ILE A 150 19.15 15.88 2.64
C ILE A 150 20.68 15.79 2.68
N GLY A 151 21.37 16.93 2.49
CA GLY A 151 22.82 16.99 2.39
C GLY A 151 23.36 16.65 0.99
N LEU A 152 22.52 16.71 -0.04
CA LEU A 152 22.93 16.56 -1.44
C LEU A 152 23.27 17.93 -2.03
N ASP A 153 24.34 17.99 -2.85
CA ASP A 153 24.64 19.18 -3.64
C ASP A 153 23.56 19.39 -4.71
N ALA A 154 22.84 20.49 -4.64
CA ALA A 154 21.76 20.83 -5.55
C ALA A 154 22.02 22.12 -6.36
N ILE A 155 23.24 22.73 -6.27
CA ILE A 155 23.58 23.99 -6.96
C ILE A 155 23.33 23.84 -8.47
N GLU A 156 23.85 22.79 -9.07
CA GLU A 156 23.74 22.51 -10.50
C GLU A 156 22.54 21.58 -10.84
N ALA A 157 21.59 21.41 -9.90
CA ALA A 157 20.43 20.53 -10.14
C ALA A 157 19.63 20.99 -11.36
N PRO A 158 19.33 20.10 -12.33
CA PRO A 158 18.50 20.39 -13.49
C PRO A 158 17.12 20.92 -13.09
N MET A 159 16.70 21.99 -13.75
CA MET A 159 15.39 22.62 -13.55
C MET A 159 14.50 22.29 -14.74
N VAL A 160 13.40 21.60 -14.51
CA VAL A 160 12.54 21.09 -15.57
C VAL A 160 11.06 21.44 -15.38
N SER A 161 10.35 21.48 -16.48
CA SER A 161 8.90 21.35 -16.48
C SER A 161 8.51 20.11 -17.29
N ALA A 162 8.17 19.03 -16.61
CA ALA A 162 7.69 17.81 -17.25
C ALA A 162 6.45 18.08 -18.11
N LYS A 163 5.60 19.03 -17.69
CA LYS A 163 4.39 19.42 -18.42
C LYS A 163 4.69 20.10 -19.75
N THR A 164 5.62 21.03 -19.79
CA THR A 164 5.94 21.84 -20.98
C THR A 164 7.11 21.29 -21.79
N GLY A 165 7.92 20.39 -21.21
CA GLY A 165 9.11 19.83 -21.84
C GLY A 165 10.38 20.68 -21.71
N VAL A 166 10.32 21.78 -20.96
CA VAL A 166 11.49 22.66 -20.71
C VAL A 166 12.50 21.92 -19.83
N GLY A 167 13.79 22.02 -20.17
CA GLY A 167 14.91 21.49 -19.40
C GLY A 167 15.14 19.97 -19.52
N ILE A 168 14.42 19.27 -20.40
CA ILE A 168 14.54 17.80 -20.51
C ILE A 168 15.86 17.38 -21.16
N ASP A 169 16.39 18.14 -22.11
CA ASP A 169 17.68 17.84 -22.76
C ASP A 169 18.84 18.03 -21.77
N GLU A 170 18.79 19.09 -20.98
CA GLU A 170 19.76 19.34 -19.89
C GLU A 170 19.70 18.25 -18.85
N LEU A 171 18.50 17.80 -18.47
CA LEU A 171 18.32 16.68 -17.53
C LEU A 171 18.95 15.40 -18.06
N LEU A 172 18.68 15.03 -19.32
CA LEU A 172 19.22 13.81 -19.93
C LEU A 172 20.75 13.88 -20.06
N SER A 173 21.28 15.07 -20.38
CA SER A 173 22.73 15.30 -20.43
C SER A 173 23.39 15.12 -19.07
N SER A 174 22.82 15.74 -18.02
CA SER A 174 23.29 15.60 -16.63
C SER A 174 23.17 14.15 -16.14
N LEU A 175 22.09 13.44 -16.49
CA LEU A 175 21.88 12.04 -16.15
C LEU A 175 22.99 11.15 -16.70
N VAL A 176 23.32 11.29 -18.00
CA VAL A 176 24.37 10.48 -18.64
C VAL A 176 25.75 10.77 -18.06
N GLU A 177 26.02 12.03 -17.68
CA GLU A 177 27.29 12.46 -17.11
C GLU A 177 27.44 12.07 -15.62
N SER A 178 26.36 12.11 -14.82
CA SER A 178 26.39 11.85 -13.38
C SER A 178 26.22 10.39 -13.01
N ILE A 179 25.24 9.68 -13.62
CA ILE A 179 24.97 8.30 -13.24
C ILE A 179 26.05 7.37 -13.81
N PRO A 180 26.69 6.55 -12.97
CA PRO A 180 27.73 5.65 -13.43
C PRO A 180 27.17 4.52 -14.30
N SER A 181 28.03 3.93 -15.13
CA SER A 181 27.73 2.72 -15.87
C SER A 181 27.65 1.51 -14.94
N PRO A 182 26.86 0.47 -15.27
CA PRO A 182 26.80 -0.76 -14.50
C PRO A 182 28.15 -1.47 -14.47
N LYS A 183 28.45 -2.09 -13.33
CA LYS A 183 29.64 -2.91 -13.14
C LYS A 183 29.30 -4.37 -13.40
N GLY A 184 30.24 -5.14 -13.99
CA GLY A 184 30.06 -6.57 -14.25
C GLY A 184 31.09 -7.10 -15.24
N ASN A 185 31.05 -8.40 -15.47
CA ASN A 185 31.94 -9.09 -16.40
C ASN A 185 31.14 -9.68 -17.57
N LEU A 186 31.35 -9.16 -18.79
CA LEU A 186 30.68 -9.64 -20.01
C LEU A 186 31.03 -11.09 -20.35
N ASP A 187 32.28 -11.50 -20.08
CA ASP A 187 32.79 -12.81 -20.42
C ASP A 187 32.70 -13.80 -19.23
N GLY A 188 32.09 -13.38 -18.15
CA GLY A 188 31.87 -14.20 -16.96
C GLY A 188 30.72 -15.20 -17.12
N PRO A 189 30.58 -16.15 -16.18
CA PRO A 189 29.40 -17.02 -16.13
C PRO A 189 28.14 -16.20 -15.86
N LEU A 190 26.99 -16.68 -16.34
CA LEU A 190 25.71 -16.00 -16.11
C LEU A 190 25.43 -15.86 -14.62
N LYS A 191 25.22 -14.62 -14.21
CA LYS A 191 24.73 -14.25 -12.90
C LYS A 191 23.71 -13.13 -13.03
N SER A 192 22.47 -13.41 -12.70
CA SER A 192 21.38 -12.47 -12.85
C SER A 192 20.47 -12.44 -11.61
N LEU A 193 19.92 -11.28 -11.30
CA LEU A 193 18.98 -11.06 -10.20
C LEU A 193 17.56 -10.98 -10.73
N ILE A 194 16.64 -11.69 -10.10
CA ILE A 194 15.18 -11.53 -10.34
C ILE A 194 14.71 -10.34 -9.50
N ILE A 195 14.31 -9.26 -10.18
CA ILE A 195 13.86 -8.03 -9.54
C ILE A 195 12.36 -8.10 -9.22
N ASP A 196 11.57 -8.58 -10.18
CA ASP A 196 10.14 -8.76 -10.06
C ASP A 196 9.68 -9.94 -10.91
N SER A 197 8.50 -10.48 -10.62
CA SER A 197 7.88 -11.56 -11.40
C SER A 197 6.36 -11.38 -11.39
N TRP A 198 5.72 -11.67 -12.52
CA TRP A 198 4.26 -11.68 -12.63
C TRP A 198 3.79 -12.82 -13.52
N PHE A 199 2.54 -13.19 -13.37
CA PHE A 199 1.92 -14.23 -14.16
C PHE A 199 1.21 -13.63 -15.37
N ASP A 200 1.60 -14.10 -16.55
CA ASP A 200 0.93 -13.82 -17.81
C ASP A 200 0.17 -15.08 -18.26
N SER A 201 -1.10 -14.94 -18.63
CA SER A 201 -1.98 -16.07 -18.97
C SER A 201 -1.51 -16.89 -20.19
N TYR A 202 -0.68 -16.30 -21.05
CA TYR A 202 -0.15 -16.93 -22.25
C TYR A 202 1.29 -17.41 -22.11
N LEU A 203 2.12 -16.65 -21.40
CA LEU A 203 3.55 -16.88 -21.27
C LEU A 203 3.95 -17.63 -19.99
N GLY A 204 3.04 -17.73 -19.03
CA GLY A 204 3.34 -18.20 -17.69
C GLY A 204 4.02 -17.11 -16.86
N VAL A 205 5.00 -17.47 -16.02
CA VAL A 205 5.75 -16.51 -15.21
C VAL A 205 6.72 -15.74 -16.11
N VAL A 206 6.58 -14.41 -16.09
CA VAL A 206 7.51 -13.46 -16.70
C VAL A 206 8.32 -12.83 -15.57
N SER A 207 9.64 -12.92 -15.64
CA SER A 207 10.53 -12.33 -14.62
C SER A 207 11.25 -11.13 -15.19
N LEU A 208 11.21 -10.00 -14.46
CA LEU A 208 12.08 -8.85 -14.69
C LEU A 208 13.44 -9.16 -14.06
N ILE A 209 14.50 -9.09 -14.87
CA ILE A 209 15.84 -9.49 -14.47
C ILE A 209 16.86 -8.41 -14.75
N LYS A 210 17.90 -8.33 -13.89
CA LYS A 210 19.13 -7.57 -14.15
C LYS A 210 20.27 -8.56 -14.34
N ILE A 211 20.95 -8.45 -15.47
CA ILE A 211 22.16 -9.25 -15.70
C ILE A 211 23.34 -8.57 -15.02
N ILE A 212 23.95 -9.25 -14.07
CA ILE A 212 25.14 -8.76 -13.37
C ILE A 212 26.40 -9.18 -14.13
N ASP A 213 26.57 -10.48 -14.41
CA ASP A 213 27.69 -11.02 -15.15
C ASP A 213 27.20 -11.94 -16.27
N GLY A 214 27.99 -12.07 -17.32
CA GLY A 214 27.73 -12.93 -18.45
C GLY A 214 26.56 -12.48 -19.32
N SER A 215 25.82 -13.44 -19.84
CA SER A 215 24.68 -13.19 -20.70
C SER A 215 23.65 -14.31 -20.62
N ILE A 216 22.40 -13.97 -20.96
CA ILE A 216 21.29 -14.91 -21.08
C ILE A 216 20.68 -14.83 -22.48
N GLN A 217 20.41 -15.98 -23.09
CA GLN A 217 19.87 -16.06 -24.44
C GLN A 217 18.76 -17.11 -24.56
N LYS A 218 17.96 -16.99 -25.58
CA LYS A 218 16.93 -17.97 -25.93
C LYS A 218 17.51 -19.37 -26.10
N GLY A 219 16.85 -20.40 -25.53
CA GLY A 219 17.26 -21.80 -25.57
C GLY A 219 18.32 -22.18 -24.53
N GLN A 220 18.87 -21.23 -23.77
CA GLN A 220 19.85 -21.51 -22.72
C GLN A 220 19.17 -22.22 -21.53
N LYS A 221 19.90 -23.19 -20.94
CA LYS A 221 19.46 -23.84 -19.69
C LYS A 221 20.01 -23.07 -18.51
N ILE A 222 19.10 -22.69 -17.63
CA ILE A 222 19.37 -21.92 -16.42
C ILE A 222 18.95 -22.70 -15.18
N LYS A 223 19.50 -22.31 -14.04
CA LYS A 223 19.15 -22.83 -12.72
C LYS A 223 18.78 -21.66 -11.81
N ILE A 224 17.67 -21.77 -11.11
CA ILE A 224 17.29 -20.85 -10.04
C ILE A 224 18.00 -21.29 -8.77
N PHE A 225 18.74 -20.40 -8.13
CA PHE A 225 19.70 -20.77 -7.09
C PHE A 225 19.01 -21.36 -5.86
N SER A 226 17.99 -20.69 -5.30
CA SER A 226 17.36 -21.10 -4.04
C SER A 226 16.52 -22.37 -4.17
N THR A 227 15.81 -22.53 -5.29
CA THR A 227 14.93 -23.68 -5.52
C THR A 227 15.67 -24.87 -6.11
N GLY A 228 16.85 -24.63 -6.71
CA GLY A 228 17.60 -25.65 -7.44
C GLY A 228 16.94 -26.12 -8.74
N GLN A 229 15.77 -25.56 -9.09
CA GLN A 229 15.03 -25.93 -10.29
C GLN A 229 15.73 -25.43 -11.56
N THR A 230 15.61 -26.22 -12.62
CA THR A 230 16.23 -25.90 -13.91
C THR A 230 15.16 -25.66 -14.97
N PHE A 231 15.38 -24.62 -15.77
CA PHE A 231 14.46 -24.22 -16.83
C PHE A 231 15.21 -23.98 -18.13
N THR A 232 14.48 -23.98 -19.24
CA THR A 232 14.99 -23.53 -20.53
C THR A 232 14.37 -22.18 -20.83
N VAL A 233 15.20 -21.22 -21.24
CA VAL A 233 14.75 -19.86 -21.58
C VAL A 233 13.99 -19.91 -22.91
N ASP A 234 12.74 -19.53 -22.90
CA ASP A 234 11.88 -19.46 -24.10
C ASP A 234 12.03 -18.10 -24.81
N GLN A 235 12.06 -17.02 -24.03
CA GLN A 235 12.20 -15.65 -24.52
C GLN A 235 13.02 -14.80 -23.58
N VAL A 236 13.77 -13.85 -24.11
CA VAL A 236 14.36 -12.70 -23.42
C VAL A 236 14.08 -11.44 -24.20
N GLY A 237 14.04 -10.29 -23.55
CA GLY A 237 13.82 -9.03 -24.22
C GLY A 237 13.78 -7.84 -23.27
N ILE A 238 13.44 -6.68 -23.83
CA ILE A 238 13.36 -5.40 -23.14
C ILE A 238 11.98 -4.78 -23.32
N PHE A 239 11.66 -3.74 -22.55
CA PHE A 239 10.44 -2.97 -22.68
C PHE A 239 10.77 -1.61 -23.31
N THR A 240 10.23 -1.31 -24.51
CA THR A 240 10.50 -0.08 -25.28
C THR A 240 9.25 0.74 -25.65
N PRO A 241 8.37 1.19 -24.79
CA PRO A 241 7.65 0.64 -23.63
C PRO A 241 6.92 -0.67 -23.88
N LYS A 242 6.74 -1.08 -25.15
CA LYS A 242 6.16 -2.38 -25.51
C LYS A 242 7.22 -3.47 -25.37
N LYS A 243 6.78 -4.69 -25.09
CA LYS A 243 7.68 -5.86 -25.07
C LYS A 243 8.36 -6.02 -26.41
N THR A 244 9.68 -6.00 -26.42
CA THR A 244 10.52 -6.23 -27.62
C THR A 244 11.42 -7.43 -27.35
N GLU A 245 11.23 -8.50 -28.13
CA GLU A 245 12.06 -9.71 -28.02
C GLU A 245 13.48 -9.41 -28.51
N MET A 246 14.46 -9.94 -27.80
CA MET A 246 15.88 -9.84 -28.10
C MET A 246 16.46 -11.24 -28.21
N ASP A 247 17.53 -11.41 -28.96
CA ASP A 247 18.24 -12.70 -29.01
C ASP A 247 18.97 -13.00 -27.72
N GLN A 248 19.47 -11.95 -27.03
CA GLN A 248 20.33 -12.05 -25.85
C GLN A 248 20.22 -10.79 -25.00
N LEU A 249 20.35 -10.94 -23.69
CA LEU A 249 20.65 -9.87 -22.74
C LEU A 249 22.03 -10.10 -22.13
N SER A 250 22.81 -9.03 -21.99
CA SER A 250 24.20 -9.06 -21.53
C SER A 250 24.36 -8.32 -20.20
N ALA A 251 25.51 -8.52 -19.54
CA ALA A 251 25.85 -7.86 -18.27
C ALA A 251 25.58 -6.35 -18.34
N GLY A 252 24.96 -5.82 -17.27
CA GLY A 252 24.52 -4.44 -17.13
C GLY A 252 23.13 -4.14 -17.68
N GLN A 253 22.52 -5.02 -18.45
CA GLN A 253 21.17 -4.79 -18.99
C GLN A 253 20.08 -5.24 -18.02
N VAL A 254 18.95 -4.52 -18.06
CA VAL A 254 17.67 -4.87 -17.41
C VAL A 254 16.69 -5.28 -18.49
N GLY A 255 16.00 -6.39 -18.29
CA GLY A 255 15.03 -6.89 -19.27
C GLY A 255 14.13 -7.96 -18.67
N TYR A 256 13.34 -8.60 -19.50
CA TYR A 256 12.47 -9.70 -19.09
C TYR A 256 12.96 -11.05 -19.60
N MET A 257 12.60 -12.09 -18.85
CA MET A 257 12.81 -13.48 -19.20
C MET A 257 11.51 -14.28 -19.06
N VAL A 258 11.28 -15.17 -20.01
CA VAL A 258 10.24 -16.22 -19.96
C VAL A 258 10.95 -17.56 -20.09
N ALA A 259 10.67 -18.49 -19.18
CA ALA A 259 11.34 -19.80 -19.14
C ALA A 259 10.38 -20.96 -18.83
N GLY A 260 9.13 -20.88 -19.27
CA GLY A 260 8.11 -21.91 -19.08
C GLY A 260 7.78 -22.23 -17.62
N ILE A 261 8.07 -21.29 -16.69
CA ILE A 261 7.80 -21.44 -15.27
C ILE A 261 6.30 -21.29 -15.04
N LYS A 262 5.68 -22.32 -14.50
CA LYS A 262 4.21 -22.37 -14.29
C LYS A 262 3.79 -21.88 -12.91
N ASP A 263 4.70 -21.89 -11.95
CA ASP A 263 4.49 -21.51 -10.58
C ASP A 263 5.50 -20.41 -10.20
N ILE A 264 5.02 -19.31 -9.63
CA ILE A 264 5.86 -18.18 -9.24
C ILE A 264 6.87 -18.56 -8.15
N TYR A 265 6.57 -19.56 -7.33
CA TYR A 265 7.52 -20.10 -6.36
C TYR A 265 8.71 -20.79 -7.01
N GLY A 266 8.64 -21.09 -8.30
CA GLY A 266 9.76 -21.60 -9.10
C GLY A 266 10.79 -20.52 -9.46
N ALA A 267 10.41 -19.23 -9.42
CA ALA A 267 11.30 -18.10 -9.67
C ALA A 267 11.02 -16.96 -8.65
N PRO A 268 11.41 -17.16 -7.38
CA PRO A 268 11.15 -16.17 -6.33
C PRO A 268 11.84 -14.83 -6.63
N VAL A 269 11.16 -13.74 -6.31
CA VAL A 269 11.73 -12.40 -6.41
C VAL A 269 12.90 -12.26 -5.43
N GLY A 270 14.02 -11.70 -5.89
CA GLY A 270 15.26 -11.59 -5.15
C GLY A 270 16.21 -12.80 -5.30
N ASP A 271 15.79 -13.82 -6.06
CA ASP A 271 16.64 -15.00 -6.29
C ASP A 271 17.65 -14.76 -7.42
N THR A 272 18.66 -15.61 -7.44
CA THR A 272 19.76 -15.57 -8.41
C THR A 272 19.54 -16.60 -9.51
N ILE A 273 19.68 -16.17 -10.76
CA ILE A 273 19.71 -17.05 -11.93
C ILE A 273 21.18 -17.30 -12.28
N ILE A 274 21.54 -18.57 -12.44
CA ILE A 274 22.87 -19.00 -12.83
C ILE A 274 22.82 -19.95 -14.02
N GLU A 275 23.96 -20.15 -14.66
CA GLU A 275 24.10 -21.17 -15.70
C GLU A 275 24.05 -22.57 -15.07
N LEU A 276 23.41 -23.54 -15.77
CA LEU A 276 23.25 -24.91 -15.26
C LEU A 276 24.56 -25.60 -14.86
N LYS A 277 25.63 -25.27 -15.53
CA LYS A 277 26.95 -25.91 -15.34
C LYS A 277 27.82 -25.25 -14.27
N ASP A 278 27.43 -24.10 -13.76
CA ASP A 278 28.22 -23.33 -12.80
C ASP A 278 27.77 -23.62 -11.38
N GLU A 279 28.58 -24.40 -10.66
CA GLU A 279 28.40 -24.68 -9.23
C GLU A 279 29.24 -23.74 -8.33
N SER A 280 30.06 -22.87 -8.94
CA SER A 280 30.99 -21.99 -8.21
C SER A 280 30.41 -20.61 -7.91
N THR A 281 29.35 -20.21 -8.61
CA THR A 281 28.74 -18.90 -8.45
C THR A 281 28.00 -18.79 -7.10
N LEU A 282 28.39 -17.80 -6.30
CA LEU A 282 27.69 -17.47 -5.07
C LEU A 282 26.40 -16.69 -5.36
N PRO A 283 25.33 -16.92 -4.58
CA PRO A 283 24.08 -16.17 -4.76
C PRO A 283 24.29 -14.67 -4.52
N LEU A 284 23.51 -13.86 -5.22
CA LEU A 284 23.39 -12.46 -4.92
C LEU A 284 22.67 -12.27 -3.58
N PRO A 285 22.96 -11.19 -2.83
CA PRO A 285 22.13 -10.87 -1.68
C PRO A 285 20.68 -10.66 -2.14
N GLY A 286 19.81 -11.54 -1.68
CA GLY A 286 18.38 -11.46 -2.00
C GLY A 286 17.69 -10.33 -1.25
N PHE A 287 16.42 -10.12 -1.55
CA PHE A 287 15.62 -9.14 -0.83
C PHE A 287 15.17 -9.68 0.54
N LYS A 288 15.14 -8.80 1.54
CA LYS A 288 14.56 -9.13 2.84
C LYS A 288 13.08 -9.43 2.66
N LYS A 289 12.58 -10.51 3.27
CA LYS A 289 11.15 -10.80 3.29
C LYS A 289 10.45 -9.70 4.08
N VAL A 290 9.48 -9.05 3.45
CA VAL A 290 8.67 -8.03 4.11
C VAL A 290 7.51 -8.71 4.82
N LEU A 291 7.31 -8.34 6.08
CA LEU A 291 6.17 -8.81 6.87
C LEU A 291 5.00 -7.83 6.74
N PRO A 292 3.76 -8.33 6.69
CA PRO A 292 2.59 -7.46 6.68
C PRO A 292 2.51 -6.66 7.99
N LYS A 293 1.99 -5.45 7.88
CA LYS A 293 1.84 -4.50 8.99
C LYS A 293 0.37 -4.29 9.38
N VAL A 294 -0.51 -4.41 8.40
CA VAL A 294 -1.96 -4.20 8.52
C VAL A 294 -2.68 -5.46 8.12
N PHE A 295 -3.68 -5.83 8.90
CA PHE A 295 -4.47 -7.03 8.67
C PHE A 295 -5.95 -6.68 8.56
N ALA A 296 -6.64 -7.28 7.61
CA ALA A 296 -8.09 -7.21 7.50
C ALA A 296 -8.63 -8.53 6.96
N SER A 297 -9.84 -8.87 7.33
CA SER A 297 -10.52 -10.05 6.80
C SER A 297 -11.44 -9.61 5.65
N LEU A 298 -11.38 -10.36 4.56
CA LEU A 298 -12.18 -10.14 3.37
C LEU A 298 -13.16 -11.30 3.21
N PHE A 299 -14.43 -10.98 3.01
CA PHE A 299 -15.51 -11.95 2.84
C PHE A 299 -16.28 -11.62 1.57
N THR A 300 -16.80 -12.63 0.88
CA THR A 300 -17.71 -12.41 -0.25
C THR A 300 -19.12 -12.09 0.24
N VAL A 301 -19.80 -11.16 -0.45
CA VAL A 301 -21.22 -10.87 -0.18
C VAL A 301 -22.08 -12.11 -0.45
N ASN A 302 -21.79 -12.83 -1.52
CA ASN A 302 -22.44 -14.08 -1.89
C ASN A 302 -21.55 -15.27 -1.57
N SER A 303 -22.02 -16.17 -0.72
CA SER A 303 -21.25 -17.36 -0.30
C SER A 303 -20.84 -18.29 -1.47
N ASP A 304 -21.59 -18.28 -2.57
CA ASP A 304 -21.31 -19.08 -3.76
C ASP A 304 -20.06 -18.59 -4.52
N GLU A 305 -19.58 -17.37 -4.25
CA GLU A 305 -18.41 -16.78 -4.89
C GLU A 305 -17.09 -17.10 -4.17
N TYR A 306 -17.11 -17.86 -3.07
CA TYR A 306 -15.92 -18.17 -2.27
C TYR A 306 -14.81 -18.84 -3.08
N GLU A 307 -15.11 -19.81 -3.93
CA GLU A 307 -14.11 -20.49 -4.78
C GLU A 307 -13.50 -19.53 -5.81
N LYS A 308 -14.33 -18.69 -6.43
CA LYS A 308 -13.87 -17.64 -7.34
C LYS A 308 -12.96 -16.65 -6.63
N PHE A 309 -13.30 -16.28 -5.40
CA PHE A 309 -12.49 -15.39 -4.56
C PHE A 309 -11.15 -16.02 -4.19
N ARG A 310 -11.13 -17.29 -3.78
CA ARG A 310 -9.89 -18.01 -3.50
C ARG A 310 -8.95 -18.02 -4.71
N ASP A 311 -9.48 -18.32 -5.89
CA ASP A 311 -8.69 -18.38 -7.12
C ASP A 311 -8.19 -16.99 -7.54
N ALA A 312 -8.99 -15.93 -7.32
CA ALA A 312 -8.60 -14.56 -7.54
C ALA A 312 -7.46 -14.12 -6.60
N LEU A 313 -7.55 -14.44 -5.30
CA LEU A 313 -6.48 -14.18 -4.32
C LEU A 313 -5.19 -14.91 -4.70
N ALA A 314 -5.28 -16.19 -5.06
CA ALA A 314 -4.13 -16.97 -5.49
C ALA A 314 -3.43 -16.35 -6.71
N LYS A 315 -4.19 -15.91 -7.73
CA LYS A 315 -3.64 -15.19 -8.88
C LYS A 315 -3.01 -13.85 -8.51
N LEU A 316 -3.66 -13.10 -7.62
CA LEU A 316 -3.17 -11.80 -7.20
C LEU A 316 -1.85 -11.92 -6.43
N THR A 317 -1.72 -12.90 -5.55
CA THR A 317 -0.49 -13.20 -4.80
C THR A 317 0.68 -13.58 -5.72
N LEU A 318 0.40 -14.11 -6.92
CA LEU A 318 1.43 -14.32 -7.94
C LEU A 318 2.03 -13.02 -8.46
N ASN A 319 1.25 -11.94 -8.43
CA ASN A 319 1.67 -10.63 -8.93
C ASN A 319 2.09 -9.67 -7.80
N ASP A 320 1.78 -10.02 -6.55
CA ASP A 320 2.11 -9.25 -5.37
C ASP A 320 2.57 -10.18 -4.24
N SER A 321 3.87 -10.37 -4.15
CA SER A 321 4.51 -11.24 -3.16
C SER A 321 4.45 -10.71 -1.72
N SER A 322 3.98 -9.50 -1.52
CA SER A 322 3.81 -8.88 -0.19
C SER A 322 2.45 -9.21 0.45
N LEU A 323 1.46 -9.61 -0.38
CA LEU A 323 0.16 -10.06 0.09
C LEU A 323 0.27 -11.46 0.69
N VAL A 324 -0.15 -11.60 1.93
CA VAL A 324 -0.33 -12.90 2.63
C VAL A 324 -1.79 -13.10 2.93
N TYR A 325 -2.26 -14.33 2.84
CA TYR A 325 -3.64 -14.64 3.20
C TYR A 325 -3.77 -16.06 3.78
N GLU A 326 -4.74 -16.23 4.65
CA GLU A 326 -5.13 -17.51 5.24
C GLU A 326 -6.65 -17.62 5.33
N PRO A 327 -7.22 -18.83 5.25
CA PRO A 327 -8.65 -19.01 5.38
C PRO A 327 -9.15 -18.54 6.75
N GLU A 328 -10.30 -17.85 6.76
CA GLU A 328 -10.98 -17.40 7.97
C GLU A 328 -12.47 -17.71 7.90
N VAL A 329 -13.07 -17.93 9.05
CA VAL A 329 -14.51 -18.18 9.19
C VAL A 329 -15.10 -17.19 10.20
N SER A 330 -16.12 -16.47 9.78
CA SER A 330 -16.91 -15.57 10.63
C SER A 330 -18.30 -16.16 10.84
N ASP A 331 -18.79 -16.15 12.08
CA ASP A 331 -20.14 -16.56 12.41
C ASP A 331 -21.20 -15.68 11.71
N ALA A 332 -20.86 -14.42 11.46
CA ALA A 332 -21.75 -13.45 10.84
C ALA A 332 -21.69 -13.45 9.30
N LEU A 333 -20.48 -13.59 8.73
CA LEU A 333 -20.20 -13.39 7.29
C LEU A 333 -19.89 -14.69 6.54
N GLY A 334 -19.65 -15.81 7.25
CA GLY A 334 -19.33 -17.10 6.65
C GLY A 334 -17.84 -17.26 6.33
N PHE A 335 -17.53 -17.89 5.20
CA PHE A 335 -16.15 -18.16 4.78
C PHE A 335 -15.52 -16.95 4.09
N GLY A 336 -14.26 -16.69 4.41
CA GLY A 336 -13.46 -15.62 3.84
C GLY A 336 -11.97 -15.87 4.03
N PHE A 337 -11.19 -14.83 3.91
CA PHE A 337 -9.75 -14.88 4.10
C PHE A 337 -9.27 -13.73 4.98
N ARG A 338 -8.40 -14.07 5.92
CA ARG A 338 -7.58 -13.11 6.66
C ARG A 338 -6.41 -12.72 5.79
N CYS A 339 -6.29 -11.45 5.47
CA CYS A 339 -5.25 -10.92 4.61
C CYS A 339 -4.32 -9.98 5.37
N GLY A 340 -3.02 -10.07 5.08
CA GLY A 340 -1.99 -9.18 5.59
C GLY A 340 -1.46 -8.28 4.47
N PHE A 341 -1.33 -6.98 4.76
CA PHE A 341 -0.98 -5.92 3.83
C PHE A 341 0.19 -5.09 4.34
N LEU A 342 0.88 -4.39 3.47
CA LEU A 342 1.97 -3.47 3.82
C LEU A 342 1.46 -2.21 4.54
N GLY A 343 0.26 -1.75 4.19
CA GLY A 343 -0.38 -0.58 4.76
C GLY A 343 -1.84 -0.47 4.33
N THR A 344 -2.50 0.63 4.69
CA THR A 344 -3.93 0.83 4.39
C THR A 344 -4.21 1.08 2.91
N LEU A 345 -3.35 1.85 2.23
CA LEU A 345 -3.49 2.07 0.79
C LEU A 345 -3.29 0.76 0.02
N HIS A 346 -2.32 -0.07 0.43
CA HIS A 346 -2.12 -1.39 -0.16
C HIS A 346 -3.38 -2.26 0.01
N MET A 347 -4.00 -2.27 1.21
CA MET A 347 -5.26 -2.97 1.46
C MET A 347 -6.39 -2.50 0.53
N GLU A 348 -6.55 -1.19 0.37
CA GLU A 348 -7.58 -0.62 -0.51
C GLU A 348 -7.36 -1.01 -1.98
N VAL A 349 -6.12 -0.91 -2.46
CA VAL A 349 -5.75 -1.28 -3.84
C VAL A 349 -6.03 -2.76 -4.10
N ILE A 350 -5.61 -3.65 -3.19
CA ILE A 350 -5.84 -5.09 -3.33
C ILE A 350 -7.34 -5.41 -3.35
N ARG A 351 -8.14 -4.80 -2.46
CA ARG A 351 -9.59 -4.98 -2.45
C ARG A 351 -10.21 -4.52 -3.77
N GLU A 352 -9.86 -3.32 -4.23
CA GLU A 352 -10.40 -2.73 -5.45
C GLU A 352 -10.03 -3.56 -6.69
N ARG A 353 -8.80 -4.08 -6.75
CA ARG A 353 -8.38 -4.99 -7.81
C ARG A 353 -9.18 -6.29 -7.81
N LEU A 354 -9.39 -6.90 -6.64
CA LEU A 354 -10.21 -8.10 -6.52
C LEU A 354 -11.65 -7.87 -6.99
N GLU A 355 -12.24 -6.73 -6.61
CA GLU A 355 -13.60 -6.35 -6.99
C GLU A 355 -13.70 -6.08 -8.52
N ARG A 356 -12.78 -5.31 -9.09
CA ARG A 356 -12.84 -4.89 -10.51
C ARG A 356 -12.36 -5.97 -11.48
N GLU A 357 -11.20 -6.58 -11.22
CA GLU A 357 -10.59 -7.55 -12.14
C GLU A 357 -11.33 -8.89 -12.15
N ASN A 358 -12.03 -9.23 -11.06
CA ASN A 358 -12.70 -10.51 -10.91
C ASN A 358 -14.22 -10.40 -10.73
N GLU A 359 -14.81 -9.20 -10.74
CA GLU A 359 -16.25 -8.98 -10.55
C GLU A 359 -16.79 -9.71 -9.30
N ILE A 360 -16.13 -9.49 -8.15
CA ILE A 360 -16.49 -10.08 -6.85
C ILE A 360 -16.83 -8.93 -5.90
N GLU A 361 -18.00 -8.97 -5.27
CA GLU A 361 -18.34 -8.01 -4.21
C GLU A 361 -17.79 -8.48 -2.86
N LEU A 362 -16.96 -7.64 -2.22
CA LEU A 362 -16.25 -7.96 -0.99
C LEU A 362 -16.71 -7.13 0.20
N ILE A 363 -16.79 -7.77 1.37
CA ILE A 363 -16.92 -7.12 2.67
C ILE A 363 -15.55 -7.16 3.34
N SER A 364 -15.01 -6.00 3.72
CA SER A 364 -13.78 -5.89 4.49
C SER A 364 -14.10 -5.57 5.95
N THR A 365 -13.41 -6.20 6.87
CA THR A 365 -13.41 -5.79 8.29
C THR A 365 -12.56 -4.54 8.49
N ALA A 366 -12.68 -3.90 9.66
CA ALA A 366 -11.77 -2.82 10.04
C ALA A 366 -10.31 -3.31 10.02
N PRO A 367 -9.37 -2.45 9.58
CA PRO A 367 -7.96 -2.77 9.64
C PRO A 367 -7.50 -2.93 11.10
N SER A 368 -6.63 -3.91 11.33
CA SER A 368 -6.00 -4.18 12.62
C SER A 368 -4.50 -4.35 12.46
N VAL A 369 -3.79 -4.35 13.58
CA VAL A 369 -2.35 -4.63 13.64
C VAL A 369 -2.11 -5.97 14.32
N GLU A 370 -0.89 -6.45 14.23
CA GLU A 370 -0.45 -7.60 15.00
C GLU A 370 -0.22 -7.20 16.47
N TYR A 371 -0.77 -7.96 17.40
CA TYR A 371 -0.56 -7.81 18.84
C TYR A 371 0.19 -9.02 19.40
N GLN A 372 1.05 -8.81 20.36
CA GLN A 372 1.67 -9.87 21.13
C GLN A 372 0.99 -9.97 22.50
N VAL A 373 0.47 -11.15 22.82
CA VAL A 373 -0.24 -11.41 24.07
C VAL A 373 0.55 -12.38 24.91
N GLU A 374 1.03 -11.94 26.06
CA GLU A 374 1.61 -12.81 27.08
C GLU A 374 0.50 -13.38 27.94
N LYS A 375 0.34 -14.69 27.92
CA LYS A 375 -0.62 -15.40 28.75
C LYS A 375 -0.11 -15.57 30.18
N THR A 376 -1.01 -15.86 31.10
CA THR A 376 -0.69 -16.11 32.52
C THR A 376 0.22 -17.32 32.74
N ASN A 377 0.28 -18.25 31.79
CA ASN A 377 1.19 -19.39 31.78
C ASN A 377 2.61 -19.05 31.25
N GLY A 378 2.86 -17.81 30.82
CA GLY A 378 4.12 -17.35 30.27
C GLY A 378 4.29 -17.56 28.75
N GLU A 379 3.30 -18.15 28.08
CA GLU A 379 3.29 -18.31 26.62
C GLU A 379 3.02 -16.96 25.95
N VAL A 380 3.80 -16.60 24.94
CA VAL A 380 3.55 -15.42 24.10
C VAL A 380 2.91 -15.88 22.78
N VAL A 381 1.71 -15.38 22.52
CA VAL A 381 0.97 -15.66 21.28
C VAL A 381 0.79 -14.38 20.48
N THR A 382 0.86 -14.49 19.18
CA THR A 382 0.59 -13.39 18.24
C THR A 382 -0.89 -13.41 17.86
N CYS A 383 -1.51 -12.24 17.89
CA CYS A 383 -2.92 -12.05 17.53
C CYS A 383 -3.02 -10.89 16.53
N ASP A 384 -3.48 -11.14 15.34
CA ASP A 384 -3.72 -10.14 14.30
C ASP A 384 -5.22 -9.82 14.11
N SER A 385 -6.08 -10.60 14.77
CA SER A 385 -7.54 -10.47 14.75
C SER A 385 -8.13 -10.40 16.16
N PRO A 386 -9.18 -9.59 16.39
CA PRO A 386 -9.90 -9.58 17.66
C PRO A 386 -10.49 -10.95 18.06
N SER A 387 -10.77 -11.83 17.10
CA SER A 387 -11.30 -13.18 17.36
C SER A 387 -10.26 -14.10 17.98
N GLN A 388 -8.97 -13.91 17.68
CA GLN A 388 -7.87 -14.72 18.20
C GLN A 388 -7.44 -14.32 19.63
N LEU A 389 -7.95 -13.19 20.14
CA LEU A 389 -7.57 -12.71 21.48
C LEU A 389 -8.01 -13.72 22.56
N PRO A 390 -7.09 -14.22 23.42
CA PRO A 390 -7.42 -15.13 24.50
C PRO A 390 -8.46 -14.55 25.47
N PRO A 391 -9.15 -15.40 26.25
CA PRO A 391 -10.05 -14.93 27.29
C PRO A 391 -9.33 -13.97 28.27
N PRO A 392 -10.00 -12.92 28.75
CA PRO A 392 -9.36 -11.89 29.61
C PRO A 392 -8.64 -12.44 30.85
N ASN A 393 -9.10 -13.57 31.39
CA ASN A 393 -8.50 -14.21 32.58
C ASN A 393 -7.16 -14.90 32.27
N ASP A 394 -6.90 -15.21 30.99
CA ASP A 394 -5.68 -15.88 30.55
C ASP A 394 -4.62 -14.89 30.08
N ILE A 395 -4.97 -13.60 30.00
CA ILE A 395 -4.08 -12.54 29.54
C ILE A 395 -3.34 -11.93 30.72
N LYS A 396 -2.01 -11.94 30.67
CA LYS A 396 -1.14 -11.22 31.60
C LYS A 396 -0.89 -9.80 31.12
N GLU A 397 -0.45 -9.65 29.87
CA GLU A 397 -0.24 -8.35 29.21
C GLU A 397 -0.46 -8.42 27.70
N ILE A 398 -0.77 -7.28 27.10
CA ILE A 398 -0.88 -7.13 25.65
C ILE A 398 0.13 -6.09 25.20
N ARG A 399 0.91 -6.41 24.17
CA ARG A 399 1.87 -5.51 23.55
C ARG A 399 1.38 -5.13 22.16
N GLU A 400 1.46 -3.85 21.84
CA GLU A 400 1.12 -3.30 20.51
C GLU A 400 2.37 -2.74 19.83
N PRO A 401 2.42 -2.77 18.48
CA PRO A 401 3.53 -2.21 17.72
C PRO A 401 3.50 -0.68 17.78
N PHE A 402 4.66 -0.08 18.06
CA PHE A 402 4.89 1.35 17.98
C PHE A 402 5.67 1.69 16.72
N VAL A 403 5.34 2.82 16.13
CA VAL A 403 6.04 3.38 14.98
C VAL A 403 6.72 4.68 15.37
N GLN A 404 7.89 4.91 14.78
CA GLN A 404 8.47 6.24 14.73
C GLN A 404 7.93 6.93 13.49
N ALA A 405 7.17 7.98 13.70
CA ALA A 405 6.58 8.82 12.68
C ALA A 405 7.40 10.11 12.55
N ASN A 406 7.95 10.35 11.37
CA ASN A 406 8.59 11.62 11.01
C ASN A 406 7.57 12.45 10.21
N ILE A 407 7.14 13.55 10.78
CA ILE A 407 6.12 14.43 10.20
C ILE A 407 6.79 15.73 9.80
N LEU A 408 6.76 16.04 8.50
CA LEU A 408 7.26 17.29 7.97
C LEU A 408 6.09 18.24 7.72
N THR A 409 6.18 19.47 8.23
CA THR A 409 5.09 20.45 8.15
C THR A 409 5.62 21.88 8.19
N PRO A 410 4.95 22.85 7.53
CA PRO A 410 5.24 24.27 7.74
C PRO A 410 5.03 24.70 9.20
N LYS A 411 5.80 25.70 9.65
CA LYS A 411 5.76 26.22 11.02
C LYS A 411 4.36 26.56 11.54
N ASP A 412 3.48 27.05 10.67
CA ASP A 412 2.13 27.49 11.01
C ASP A 412 1.23 26.32 11.49
N PHE A 413 1.54 25.08 11.12
CA PHE A 413 0.74 23.91 11.44
C PHE A 413 1.34 23.02 12.54
N VAL A 414 2.52 23.37 13.09
CA VAL A 414 3.20 22.58 14.15
C VAL A 414 2.27 22.29 15.33
N GLY A 415 1.53 23.30 15.82
CA GLY A 415 0.59 23.15 16.92
C GLY A 415 -0.53 22.14 16.63
N ASN A 416 -1.05 22.14 15.40
CA ASN A 416 -2.10 21.20 14.96
C ASN A 416 -1.56 19.77 14.95
N VAL A 417 -0.36 19.57 14.41
CA VAL A 417 0.32 18.26 14.35
C VAL A 417 0.59 17.71 15.74
N ILE A 418 1.14 18.53 16.64
CA ILE A 418 1.41 18.12 18.05
C ILE A 418 0.10 17.71 18.74
N THR A 419 -0.96 18.50 18.55
CA THR A 419 -2.28 18.18 19.14
C THR A 419 -2.80 16.84 18.62
N LEU A 420 -2.80 16.64 17.30
CA LEU A 420 -3.25 15.38 16.69
C LEU A 420 -2.44 14.18 17.19
N CYS A 421 -1.11 14.28 17.18
CA CYS A 421 -0.26 13.20 17.67
C CYS A 421 -0.49 12.86 19.15
N THR A 422 -0.68 13.88 19.99
CA THR A 422 -0.96 13.70 21.42
C THR A 422 -2.33 13.02 21.64
N GLU A 423 -3.37 13.42 20.89
CA GLU A 423 -4.68 12.75 20.93
C GLU A 423 -4.58 11.27 20.53
N LYS A 424 -3.63 10.92 19.67
CA LYS A 424 -3.34 9.56 19.21
C LYS A 424 -2.28 8.83 20.05
N ARG A 425 -2.12 9.20 21.33
CA ARG A 425 -1.16 8.61 22.29
C ARG A 425 0.30 8.71 21.83
N GLY A 426 0.60 9.64 20.93
CA GLY A 426 1.95 9.88 20.46
C GLY A 426 2.84 10.54 21.51
N MET A 427 4.10 10.14 21.53
CA MET A 427 5.16 10.73 22.36
C MET A 427 6.15 11.46 21.45
N GLN A 428 6.26 12.77 21.60
CA GLN A 428 7.24 13.56 20.87
C GLN A 428 8.66 13.20 21.31
N LYS A 429 9.54 12.93 20.34
CA LYS A 429 10.95 12.60 20.57
C LYS A 429 11.87 13.76 20.21
N ASP A 430 11.65 14.33 19.03
CA ASP A 430 12.52 15.38 18.51
C ASP A 430 11.73 16.36 17.65
N MET A 431 12.31 17.54 17.43
CA MET A 431 11.73 18.56 16.56
C MET A 431 12.84 19.44 16.00
N ASN A 432 13.02 19.41 14.69
CA ASN A 432 14.06 20.12 13.99
C ASN A 432 13.47 21.13 12.99
N TYR A 433 14.05 22.32 12.95
CA TYR A 433 13.62 23.43 12.10
C TYR A 433 14.55 23.55 10.89
N PHE A 434 13.98 23.52 9.70
CA PHE A 434 14.67 23.69 8.43
C PHE A 434 14.01 24.85 7.67
N GLY A 435 14.58 26.04 7.76
CA GLY A 435 13.98 27.22 7.14
C GLY A 435 12.53 27.45 7.58
N ASN A 436 11.57 27.25 6.68
CA ASN A 436 10.13 27.36 6.95
C ASN A 436 9.45 26.02 7.27
N GLN A 437 10.13 24.91 7.08
CA GLN A 437 9.66 23.56 7.40
C GLN A 437 10.12 23.11 8.79
N VAL A 438 9.35 22.23 9.40
CA VAL A 438 9.66 21.61 10.70
C VAL A 438 9.47 20.10 10.58
N SER A 439 10.51 19.36 10.90
CA SER A 439 10.45 17.91 11.06
C SER A 439 10.16 17.58 12.52
N ILE A 440 9.09 16.83 12.77
CA ILE A 440 8.67 16.45 14.11
C ILE A 440 8.67 14.93 14.19
N ILE A 441 9.43 14.37 15.12
CA ILE A 441 9.51 12.93 15.33
C ILE A 441 8.63 12.53 16.51
N PHE A 442 7.68 11.65 16.24
CA PHE A 442 6.80 11.06 17.25
C PHE A 442 6.93 9.54 17.28
N GLU A 443 6.82 8.96 18.46
CA GLU A 443 6.49 7.54 18.62
C GLU A 443 5.00 7.40 18.86
N ILE A 444 4.30 6.67 17.97
CA ILE A 444 2.85 6.53 18.00
C ILE A 444 2.51 5.03 17.88
N PRO A 445 1.49 4.52 18.58
CA PRO A 445 0.99 3.16 18.33
C PRO A 445 0.49 3.01 16.89
N LEU A 446 0.91 1.97 16.18
CA LEU A 446 0.54 1.75 14.78
C LEU A 446 -0.99 1.68 14.61
N ALA A 447 -1.70 1.09 15.57
CA ALA A 447 -3.16 1.00 15.54
C ALA A 447 -3.87 2.36 15.47
N GLU A 448 -3.26 3.43 16.03
CA GLU A 448 -3.81 4.78 15.96
C GLU A 448 -3.50 5.49 14.63
N VAL A 449 -2.45 5.03 13.93
CA VAL A 449 -2.04 5.59 12.63
C VAL A 449 -2.90 5.04 11.49
N ILE A 450 -3.22 3.74 11.50
CA ILE A 450 -3.89 3.07 10.38
C ILE A 450 -5.38 3.40 10.21
N ILE A 451 -6.04 3.96 11.23
CA ILE A 451 -7.50 4.15 11.18
C ILE A 451 -7.88 5.46 10.47
N ASP A 452 -7.47 6.61 11.00
CA ASP A 452 -7.93 7.93 10.53
C ASP A 452 -6.85 9.02 10.60
N PHE A 453 -5.61 8.64 10.94
CA PHE A 453 -4.54 9.62 11.19
C PHE A 453 -4.16 10.42 9.94
N PHE A 454 -4.02 9.76 8.79
CA PHE A 454 -3.63 10.41 7.54
C PHE A 454 -4.65 11.46 7.11
N ASP A 455 -5.94 11.12 7.14
CA ASP A 455 -7.02 12.05 6.77
C ASP A 455 -7.09 13.24 7.72
N ARG A 456 -6.94 12.99 9.02
CA ARG A 456 -6.89 14.04 10.04
C ARG A 456 -5.66 14.91 9.93
N LEU A 457 -4.50 14.34 9.63
CA LEU A 457 -3.26 15.09 9.39
C LEU A 457 -3.44 16.02 8.18
N LYS A 458 -3.90 15.47 7.06
CA LYS A 458 -4.15 16.22 5.83
C LYS A 458 -5.17 17.34 6.05
N SER A 459 -6.29 17.07 6.71
CA SER A 459 -7.32 18.08 6.96
C SER A 459 -6.86 19.18 7.93
N SER A 460 -6.17 18.83 9.03
CA SER A 460 -5.69 19.78 10.04
C SER A 460 -4.57 20.69 9.55
N THR A 461 -3.83 20.26 8.52
CA THR A 461 -2.71 20.99 7.93
C THR A 461 -3.02 21.52 6.52
N LYS A 462 -4.27 21.41 6.06
CA LYS A 462 -4.70 21.82 4.69
C LYS A 462 -3.90 21.13 3.59
N GLY A 463 -3.42 19.91 3.84
CA GLY A 463 -2.61 19.13 2.91
C GLY A 463 -1.12 19.45 2.89
N PHE A 464 -0.63 20.35 3.75
CA PHE A 464 0.78 20.76 3.77
C PHE A 464 1.69 19.88 4.63
N ALA A 465 1.16 18.93 5.41
CA ALA A 465 1.98 18.00 6.17
C ALA A 465 2.11 16.67 5.46
N SER A 466 3.32 16.15 5.44
CA SER A 466 3.64 14.80 5.00
C SER A 466 4.16 13.96 6.18
N ILE A 467 3.97 12.64 6.10
CA ILE A 467 4.40 11.70 7.12
C ILE A 467 5.07 10.50 6.49
N GLU A 468 6.14 10.06 7.13
CA GLU A 468 6.81 8.79 6.91
C GLU A 468 6.89 8.06 8.24
N TYR A 469 6.72 6.73 8.27
CA TYR A 469 6.81 5.98 9.52
C TYR A 469 7.51 4.63 9.36
N SER A 470 8.21 4.23 10.43
CA SER A 470 8.87 2.92 10.52
C SER A 470 8.49 2.22 11.83
N ILE A 471 8.26 0.91 11.75
CA ILE A 471 7.99 0.10 12.96
C ILE A 471 9.26 0.03 13.79
N GLN A 472 9.11 0.24 15.11
CA GLN A 472 10.19 0.17 16.08
C GLN A 472 10.13 -1.12 16.91
N ASP A 473 9.28 -1.14 17.91
CA ASP A 473 9.19 -2.20 18.90
C ASP A 473 7.74 -2.45 19.33
N PHE A 474 7.54 -3.55 20.06
CA PHE A 474 6.26 -3.85 20.71
C PHE A 474 6.31 -3.41 22.17
N ARG A 475 5.33 -2.62 22.61
CA ARG A 475 5.23 -2.10 23.98
C ARG A 475 3.95 -2.51 24.65
N CYS A 476 4.05 -2.79 25.94
CA CYS A 476 2.88 -3.09 26.78
C CYS A 476 1.92 -1.90 26.81
N SER A 477 0.65 -2.17 26.59
CA SER A 477 -0.42 -1.16 26.59
C SER A 477 -1.70 -1.73 27.20
N ASP A 478 -2.50 -0.84 27.83
CA ASP A 478 -3.76 -1.23 28.47
C ASP A 478 -4.88 -1.36 27.42
N LEU A 479 -4.79 -2.44 26.63
CA LEU A 479 -5.70 -2.74 25.54
C LEU A 479 -6.89 -3.59 26.00
N THR A 480 -7.97 -3.50 25.25
CA THR A 480 -9.19 -4.28 25.48
C THR A 480 -9.95 -4.52 24.20
N LYS A 481 -10.72 -5.62 24.18
CA LYS A 481 -11.61 -5.95 23.08
C LYS A 481 -12.97 -5.29 23.27
N LEU A 482 -13.44 -4.61 22.24
CA LEU A 482 -14.83 -4.19 22.10
C LEU A 482 -15.60 -5.18 21.25
N ASP A 483 -16.69 -5.68 21.76
CA ASP A 483 -17.63 -6.54 21.04
C ASP A 483 -18.86 -5.74 20.63
N VAL A 484 -19.29 -5.92 19.39
CA VAL A 484 -20.52 -5.30 18.86
C VAL A 484 -21.60 -6.36 18.77
N LEU A 485 -22.77 -6.05 19.37
CA LEU A 485 -23.96 -6.92 19.31
C LEU A 485 -25.07 -6.21 18.55
N ILE A 486 -25.60 -6.89 17.55
CA ILE A 486 -26.74 -6.43 16.76
C ILE A 486 -27.89 -7.41 17.00
N ASN A 487 -29.03 -6.91 17.43
CA ASN A 487 -30.19 -7.72 17.84
C ASN A 487 -29.84 -8.78 18.91
N ASN A 488 -28.93 -8.43 19.84
CA ASN A 488 -28.35 -9.29 20.90
C ASN A 488 -27.45 -10.45 20.42
N SER A 489 -27.18 -10.53 19.13
CA SER A 489 -26.19 -11.48 18.59
C SER A 489 -24.88 -10.77 18.37
N LYS A 490 -23.79 -11.36 18.81
CA LYS A 490 -22.43 -10.83 18.59
C LYS A 490 -22.08 -10.91 17.11
N VAL A 491 -21.52 -9.83 16.60
CA VAL A 491 -21.00 -9.75 15.23
C VAL A 491 -19.48 -9.62 15.34
N ASP A 492 -18.80 -10.74 15.16
CA ASP A 492 -17.34 -10.89 15.31
C ASP A 492 -16.56 -9.96 14.35
N ALA A 493 -17.03 -9.82 13.11
CA ALA A 493 -16.45 -8.97 12.10
C ALA A 493 -16.46 -7.45 12.45
N LEU A 494 -17.28 -7.02 13.42
CA LEU A 494 -17.33 -5.65 13.92
C LEU A 494 -16.57 -5.47 15.26
N SER A 495 -15.99 -6.54 15.79
CA SER A 495 -15.19 -6.47 17.01
C SER A 495 -13.84 -5.79 16.74
N MET A 496 -13.28 -5.08 17.73
CA MET A 496 -11.98 -4.42 17.60
C MET A 496 -11.20 -4.43 18.92
N ILE A 497 -9.87 -4.33 18.81
CA ILE A 497 -8.97 -4.14 19.95
C ILE A 497 -8.61 -2.67 20.02
N ILE A 498 -8.80 -2.04 21.17
CA ILE A 498 -8.52 -0.61 21.40
C ILE A 498 -7.95 -0.37 22.79
N HIS A 499 -7.35 0.81 22.98
CA HIS A 499 -6.90 1.23 24.29
C HIS A 499 -8.09 1.53 25.21
N LYS A 500 -8.04 1.08 26.47
CA LYS A 500 -9.15 1.20 27.43
C LYS A 500 -9.62 2.64 27.67
N SER A 501 -8.71 3.62 27.61
CA SER A 501 -9.09 5.03 27.77
C SER A 501 -10.08 5.50 26.70
N PHE A 502 -10.04 4.95 25.49
CA PHE A 502 -10.93 5.30 24.39
C PHE A 502 -12.19 4.44 24.32
N ALA A 503 -12.26 3.33 25.09
CA ALA A 503 -13.32 2.34 24.97
C ALA A 503 -14.74 2.95 25.07
N MET A 504 -14.95 3.87 26.03
CA MET A 504 -16.26 4.50 26.24
C MET A 504 -16.65 5.46 25.11
N THR A 505 -15.70 6.26 24.63
CA THR A 505 -15.93 7.25 23.56
C THR A 505 -16.16 6.54 22.23
N ARG A 506 -15.23 5.67 21.84
CA ARG A 506 -15.33 4.88 20.62
C ARG A 506 -16.55 3.96 20.62
N GLY A 507 -16.88 3.33 21.74
CA GLY A 507 -18.08 2.49 21.84
C GLY A 507 -19.39 3.26 21.58
N ARG A 508 -19.46 4.54 22.00
CA ARG A 508 -20.63 5.39 21.70
C ARG A 508 -20.67 5.80 20.21
N GLU A 509 -19.53 6.16 19.64
CA GLU A 509 -19.41 6.53 18.23
C GLU A 509 -19.81 5.37 17.33
N ILE A 510 -19.26 4.17 17.56
CA ILE A 510 -19.61 2.94 16.84
C ILE A 510 -21.11 2.69 16.89
N ALA A 511 -21.73 2.73 18.09
CA ALA A 511 -23.16 2.49 18.21
C ALA A 511 -24.00 3.50 17.42
N LYS A 512 -23.62 4.79 17.43
CA LYS A 512 -24.31 5.86 16.68
C LYS A 512 -24.12 5.72 15.16
N ASN A 513 -22.89 5.40 14.72
CA ASN A 513 -22.60 5.23 13.29
C ASN A 513 -23.36 4.02 12.73
N LEU A 514 -23.32 2.89 13.43
CA LEU A 514 -24.12 1.73 13.05
C LEU A 514 -25.62 2.01 13.06
N GLN A 515 -26.13 2.85 13.96
CA GLN A 515 -27.53 3.26 13.96
C GLN A 515 -27.90 4.04 12.70
N LYS A 516 -27.00 4.85 12.16
CA LYS A 516 -27.21 5.61 10.91
C LYS A 516 -27.14 4.69 9.68
N LEU A 517 -26.18 3.75 9.67
CA LEU A 517 -25.86 2.88 8.53
C LEU A 517 -26.86 1.72 8.39
N ILE A 518 -27.34 1.14 9.51
CA ILE A 518 -28.27 0.02 9.44
C ILE A 518 -29.67 0.49 9.06
N PRO A 519 -30.27 -0.01 7.97
CA PRO A 519 -31.59 0.40 7.53
C PRO A 519 -32.68 -0.04 8.50
N ARG A 520 -33.76 0.75 8.60
CA ARG A 520 -34.92 0.40 9.41
C ARG A 520 -35.58 -0.87 8.90
N GLN A 521 -35.82 -1.79 9.82
CA GLN A 521 -36.47 -3.07 9.54
C GLN A 521 -37.89 -3.12 10.15
N MET A 522 -38.58 -4.26 9.98
CA MET A 522 -39.96 -4.43 10.48
C MET A 522 -40.04 -4.53 12.01
N PHE A 523 -38.87 -4.66 12.69
CA PHE A 523 -38.75 -4.70 14.16
C PHE A 523 -37.62 -3.76 14.63
N ASP A 524 -37.63 -3.42 15.91
CA ASP A 524 -36.58 -2.59 16.50
C ASP A 524 -35.28 -3.41 16.62
N VAL A 525 -34.18 -2.86 16.08
CA VAL A 525 -32.87 -3.48 16.11
C VAL A 525 -32.01 -2.79 17.17
N PRO A 526 -31.80 -3.38 18.34
CA PRO A 526 -30.85 -2.88 19.32
C PRO A 526 -29.42 -3.14 18.85
N ILE A 527 -28.61 -2.10 18.89
CA ILE A 527 -27.17 -2.10 18.66
C ILE A 527 -26.52 -1.86 20.02
N GLN A 528 -25.62 -2.74 20.43
CA GLN A 528 -24.94 -2.66 21.72
C GLN A 528 -23.44 -2.83 21.51
N VAL A 529 -22.65 -2.06 22.24
CA VAL A 529 -21.20 -2.22 22.29
C VAL A 529 -20.84 -2.65 23.71
N ALA A 530 -20.11 -3.72 23.84
CA ALA A 530 -19.76 -4.34 25.11
C ALA A 530 -18.25 -4.43 25.30
N LEU A 531 -17.84 -4.30 26.56
CA LEU A 531 -16.49 -4.53 27.05
C LEU A 531 -16.54 -5.79 27.94
N GLY A 532 -16.16 -6.93 27.39
CA GLY A 532 -16.42 -8.21 28.01
C GLY A 532 -17.93 -8.46 28.23
N SER A 533 -18.36 -8.63 29.47
CA SER A 533 -19.78 -8.81 29.81
C SER A 533 -20.56 -7.50 30.01
N LYS A 534 -19.86 -6.34 30.08
CA LYS A 534 -20.48 -5.05 30.39
C LYS A 534 -20.83 -4.30 29.10
N ILE A 535 -22.13 -4.00 28.92
CA ILE A 535 -22.59 -3.10 27.84
C ILE A 535 -22.23 -1.67 28.21
N ILE A 536 -21.43 -1.01 27.35
CA ILE A 536 -20.95 0.37 27.54
C ILE A 536 -21.74 1.40 26.72
N SER A 537 -22.36 0.95 25.60
CA SER A 537 -23.20 1.79 24.77
C SER A 537 -24.35 1.00 24.18
N ARG A 538 -25.49 1.68 23.98
CA ARG A 538 -26.69 1.09 23.37
C ARG A 538 -27.44 2.12 22.56
N GLU A 539 -27.67 1.81 21.29
CA GLU A 539 -28.53 2.54 20.39
C GLU A 539 -29.62 1.62 19.81
N THR A 540 -30.64 2.18 19.21
CA THR A 540 -31.72 1.36 18.64
C THR A 540 -32.18 1.93 17.29
N VAL A 541 -32.12 1.13 16.24
CA VAL A 541 -32.76 1.43 14.97
C VAL A 541 -34.25 1.13 15.10
N LYS A 542 -35.07 2.17 15.04
CA LYS A 542 -36.54 2.04 15.23
C LYS A 542 -37.17 1.31 14.04
N ALA A 543 -38.09 0.41 14.32
CA ALA A 543 -38.83 -0.33 13.30
C ALA A 543 -39.58 0.60 12.34
N LEU A 544 -39.77 0.12 11.10
CA LEU A 544 -40.74 0.69 10.18
C LEU A 544 -42.13 0.59 10.80
N ARG A 545 -42.84 1.72 10.93
CA ARG A 545 -44.21 1.77 11.48
C ARG A 545 -45.21 1.90 10.35
N LYS A 546 -46.00 0.85 10.14
CA LYS A 546 -47.24 0.98 9.39
C LYS A 546 -48.29 1.53 10.32
N ASN A 547 -48.95 2.62 9.96
CA ASN A 547 -50.05 3.16 10.75
C ASN A 547 -51.30 2.25 10.62
N VAL A 548 -51.37 1.22 11.48
CA VAL A 548 -52.45 0.24 11.49
C VAL A 548 -53.79 0.83 11.97
N THR A 549 -53.75 2.03 12.58
CA THR A 549 -54.93 2.72 13.11
C THR A 549 -55.48 3.78 12.16
N ALA A 550 -54.79 4.06 11.02
CA ALA A 550 -55.20 5.11 10.06
C ALA A 550 -56.61 4.90 9.48
N LYS A 551 -57.05 3.64 9.37
CA LYS A 551 -58.40 3.29 8.87
C LYS A 551 -59.45 3.12 9.98
N CYS A 552 -59.11 3.42 11.25
CA CYS A 552 -60.07 3.35 12.35
C CYS A 552 -60.76 4.70 12.51
N TYR A 553 -61.89 4.89 11.85
CA TYR A 553 -62.76 6.05 12.01
C TYR A 553 -63.55 5.92 13.33
N GLY A 554 -63.63 7.02 14.12
CA GLY A 554 -64.39 7.08 15.36
C GLY A 554 -63.69 6.57 16.61
N GLY A 555 -64.24 6.83 17.78
CA GLY A 555 -63.63 6.65 19.11
C GLY A 555 -63.50 5.20 19.63
N ASP A 556 -63.45 4.18 18.77
CA ASP A 556 -63.29 2.78 19.22
C ASP A 556 -61.85 2.51 19.74
N VAL A 557 -61.64 2.88 21.00
CA VAL A 557 -60.39 2.74 21.73
C VAL A 557 -59.99 1.24 21.85
N THR A 558 -60.96 0.35 21.96
CA THR A 558 -60.75 -1.09 22.14
C THR A 558 -60.17 -1.73 20.89
N ARG A 559 -60.70 -1.35 19.71
CA ARG A 559 -60.19 -1.86 18.42
C ARG A 559 -58.79 -1.32 18.10
N LYS A 560 -58.55 -0.03 18.43
CA LYS A 560 -57.19 0.56 18.29
C LYS A 560 -56.16 -0.16 19.17
N LYS A 561 -56.51 -0.47 20.43
CA LYS A 561 -55.68 -1.23 21.36
C LYS A 561 -55.37 -2.63 20.86
N LYS A 562 -56.40 -3.38 20.42
CA LYS A 562 -56.22 -4.74 19.85
C LYS A 562 -55.32 -4.74 18.61
N LEU A 563 -55.45 -3.76 17.70
CA LEU A 563 -54.60 -3.66 16.51
C LEU A 563 -53.14 -3.35 16.86
N LEU A 564 -52.91 -2.47 17.83
CA LEU A 564 -51.57 -2.17 18.34
C LEU A 564 -50.93 -3.36 19.06
N GLU A 565 -51.72 -4.14 19.84
CA GLU A 565 -51.24 -5.36 20.49
C GLU A 565 -50.86 -6.43 19.45
N LYS A 566 -51.70 -6.69 18.44
CA LYS A 566 -51.38 -7.60 17.34
C LYS A 566 -50.13 -7.15 16.57
N GLN A 567 -49.96 -5.86 16.35
CA GLN A 567 -48.73 -5.34 15.72
C GLN A 567 -47.50 -5.58 16.60
N LYS A 568 -47.64 -5.40 17.92
CA LYS A 568 -46.56 -5.66 18.89
C LYS A 568 -46.18 -7.13 18.95
N GLU A 569 -47.16 -8.04 18.99
CA GLU A 569 -46.93 -9.48 18.95
C GLU A 569 -46.29 -9.93 17.62
N GLY A 570 -46.79 -9.42 16.48
CA GLY A 570 -46.20 -9.70 15.16
C GLY A 570 -44.75 -9.26 15.07
N LYS A 571 -44.40 -8.08 15.59
CA LYS A 571 -43.04 -7.60 15.68
C LYS A 571 -42.15 -8.47 16.58
N LYS A 572 -42.69 -8.96 17.71
CA LYS A 572 -41.97 -9.86 18.63
C LYS A 572 -41.66 -11.20 17.94
N LYS A 573 -42.58 -11.77 17.17
CA LYS A 573 -42.35 -12.98 16.39
C LYS A 573 -41.34 -12.76 15.26
N MET A 574 -41.44 -11.65 14.52
CA MET A 574 -40.49 -11.30 13.47
C MET A 574 -39.08 -11.08 14.01
N LYS A 575 -38.95 -10.51 15.22
CA LYS A 575 -37.64 -10.32 15.89
C LYS A 575 -36.96 -11.64 16.23
N GLN A 576 -37.73 -12.69 16.54
CA GLN A 576 -37.20 -14.03 16.87
C GLN A 576 -36.78 -14.83 15.64
N LEU A 577 -37.38 -14.55 14.47
CA LEU A 577 -37.17 -15.31 13.23
C LEU A 577 -36.34 -14.55 12.19
N GLY A 578 -36.22 -13.22 12.29
CA GLY A 578 -35.58 -12.38 11.29
C GLY A 578 -34.07 -12.24 11.53
N LYS A 579 -33.27 -12.60 10.56
CA LYS A 579 -31.86 -12.16 10.49
C LYS A 579 -31.85 -10.66 10.18
N VAL A 580 -30.98 -9.92 10.85
CA VAL A 580 -30.78 -8.49 10.57
C VAL A 580 -29.87 -8.39 9.35
N SER A 581 -30.34 -7.76 8.28
CA SER A 581 -29.48 -7.44 7.15
C SER A 581 -28.59 -6.25 7.53
N ILE A 582 -27.29 -6.46 7.55
CA ILE A 582 -26.27 -5.45 7.79
C ILE A 582 -25.71 -5.09 6.42
N PRO A 583 -25.80 -3.83 5.95
CA PRO A 583 -25.24 -3.44 4.67
C PRO A 583 -23.70 -3.46 4.72
N GLN A 584 -23.09 -3.65 3.57
CA GLN A 584 -21.62 -3.67 3.40
C GLN A 584 -20.95 -2.40 3.96
N GLU A 585 -21.55 -1.25 3.69
CA GLU A 585 -21.08 0.04 4.18
C GLU A 585 -20.96 0.11 5.72
N ALA A 586 -21.79 -0.66 6.45
CA ALA A 586 -21.71 -0.72 7.90
C ALA A 586 -20.43 -1.39 8.41
N PHE A 587 -19.84 -2.31 7.64
CA PHE A 587 -18.56 -2.96 8.01
C PHE A 587 -17.35 -2.08 7.67
N LEU A 588 -17.47 -1.22 6.67
CA LEU A 588 -16.39 -0.34 6.22
C LEU A 588 -16.33 0.99 6.99
N ASN A 589 -17.48 1.55 7.34
CA ASN A 589 -17.58 2.94 7.80
C ASN A 589 -17.98 3.10 9.27
N TYR A 590 -18.22 2.00 10.01
CA TYR A 590 -18.69 2.11 11.39
C TYR A 590 -17.65 2.75 12.33
N PHE A 591 -16.37 2.69 11.98
CA PHE A 591 -15.27 3.24 12.76
C PHE A 591 -14.81 4.63 12.29
N ASN A 592 -15.26 5.10 11.12
CA ASN A 592 -14.93 6.43 10.62
C ASN A 592 -15.58 7.51 11.47
N THR A 593 -14.77 8.43 11.99
CA THR A 593 -15.20 9.57 12.81
C THR A 593 -15.37 10.86 12.01
N GLY A 594 -15.30 10.79 10.69
CA GLY A 594 -15.53 11.93 9.81
C GLY A 594 -17.00 12.30 9.73
N ASP A 595 -17.32 13.59 10.03
CA ASP A 595 -18.59 14.21 9.73
C ASP A 595 -18.80 14.38 8.23
#